data_4466d9a954054ce135cc405cb56c2269
#
_entry.id   4466d9a954054ce135cc405cb56c2269
#
_cell.length_a   1.000
_cell.length_b   1.000
_cell.length_c   1.000
_cell.angle_alpha   90.00
_cell.angle_beta   90.00
_cell.angle_gamma   90.00
#
_symmetry.space_group_name_H-M   'P 1'
#
loop_
_entity.id
_entity.type
_entity.pdbx_description
1 polymer ?
#
loop_
_entity_poly.entity_id
_entity_poly.type
_entity_poly.pdbx_seq_one_letter_code
_entity_poly.pdbx_strand_id
1 'polypeptide(L)'
;MAMNLYWWIRAGKPCICNFALATDKIKFSKQQDFHFVNEEQLTPSYLIQFAKERIRKNDGVKEGSILLVIDECQRIFNARDWGQKGRAEWLTFFTLHRHLGYDIVLIAQFDRMLDRQIRSLIEYEYIHRKVSNFGWKGKLLSCFALGNLFVTVKVWYPMKEKVGSEFFRAKKMYYGLYDTFATFDSPAQAEEGERGAPAEA
;
A
#
# COMPACT_ATOMS: atom_id res chain seq x y z
N MET A 1 -2.66 -8.03 1.99
CA MET A 1 -1.55 -7.09 1.74
C MET A 1 -0.37 -7.35 2.67
N ALA A 2 -0.48 -7.27 4.00
CA ALA A 2 0.62 -7.44 4.96
C ALA A 2 1.49 -8.69 4.74
N MET A 3 0.89 -9.82 4.35
CA MET A 3 1.64 -11.05 4.03
C MET A 3 2.55 -10.85 2.81
N ASN A 4 2.06 -10.21 1.75
CA ASN A 4 2.84 -9.96 0.54
C ASN A 4 3.99 -8.99 0.82
N LEU A 5 3.73 -7.91 1.58
CA LEU A 5 4.74 -6.97 2.03
C LEU A 5 5.84 -7.67 2.86
N TYR A 6 5.45 -8.52 3.81
CA TYR A 6 6.40 -9.28 4.62
C TYR A 6 7.39 -10.06 3.74
N TRP A 7 6.88 -10.84 2.79
CA TRP A 7 7.72 -11.67 1.93
C TRP A 7 8.53 -10.85 0.92
N TRP A 8 7.98 -9.73 0.44
CA TRP A 8 8.67 -8.83 -0.47
C TRP A 8 9.89 -8.18 0.19
N ILE A 9 9.69 -7.58 1.37
CA ILE A 9 10.76 -6.93 2.13
C ILE A 9 11.78 -7.96 2.60
N ARG A 10 11.32 -9.13 3.07
CA ARG A 10 12.21 -10.24 3.44
C ARG A 10 13.10 -10.70 2.30
N ALA A 11 12.64 -10.63 1.08
CA ALA A 11 13.43 -10.96 -0.10
C ALA A 11 14.45 -9.87 -0.48
N GLY A 12 14.49 -8.73 0.24
CA GLY A 12 15.36 -7.59 -0.02
C GLY A 12 15.01 -6.85 -1.30
N LYS A 13 13.73 -6.91 -1.71
CA LYS A 13 13.25 -6.20 -2.89
C LYS A 13 12.84 -4.76 -2.54
N PRO A 14 13.08 -3.79 -3.43
CA PRO A 14 12.67 -2.40 -3.21
C PRO A 14 11.17 -2.26 -2.97
N CYS A 15 10.83 -1.55 -1.88
CA CYS A 15 9.45 -1.27 -1.53
C CYS A 15 9.30 0.18 -1.06
N ILE A 16 8.34 0.90 -1.62
CA ILE A 16 7.97 2.26 -1.20
C ILE A 16 6.54 2.21 -0.66
N CYS A 17 6.33 2.76 0.54
CA CYS A 17 5.00 2.89 1.14
C CYS A 17 4.80 4.29 1.70
N ASN A 18 3.55 4.77 1.73
CA ASN A 18 3.18 6.02 2.42
C ASN A 18 2.79 5.79 3.89
N PHE A 19 3.15 4.65 4.44
CA PHE A 19 2.96 4.29 5.85
C PHE A 19 4.17 3.56 6.40
N ALA A 20 4.39 3.69 7.71
CA ALA A 20 5.51 3.06 8.39
C ALA A 20 5.26 1.57 8.61
N LEU A 21 6.33 0.79 8.51
CA LEU A 21 6.34 -0.64 8.82
C LEU A 21 7.42 -0.94 9.86
N ALA A 22 7.10 -1.80 10.82
CA ALA A 22 8.05 -2.35 11.79
C ALA A 22 8.94 -3.41 11.11
N THR A 23 9.87 -2.95 10.28
CA THR A 23 10.76 -3.81 9.49
C THR A 23 11.75 -4.59 10.34
N ASP A 24 12.04 -4.10 11.55
CA ASP A 24 12.83 -4.78 12.61
C ASP A 24 12.24 -6.14 12.99
N LYS A 25 10.94 -6.32 12.88
CA LYS A 25 10.23 -7.57 13.15
C LYS A 25 10.36 -8.61 12.03
N ILE A 26 10.92 -8.26 10.89
CA ILE A 26 11.15 -9.18 9.77
C ILE A 26 12.48 -9.89 9.98
N LYS A 27 12.41 -11.13 10.50
CA LYS A 27 13.60 -11.95 10.75
C LYS A 27 14.20 -12.48 9.43
N PHE A 28 15.53 -12.59 9.40
CA PHE A 28 16.29 -13.17 8.27
C PHE A 28 16.08 -12.44 6.95
N SER A 29 15.83 -11.14 6.98
CA SER A 29 15.81 -10.34 5.76
C SER A 29 17.25 -10.13 5.25
N LYS A 30 17.41 -10.13 3.93
CA LYS A 30 18.56 -9.48 3.28
C LYS A 30 18.54 -8.00 3.65
N GLN A 31 19.57 -7.25 3.24
CA GLN A 31 19.55 -5.79 3.43
C GLN A 31 18.18 -5.25 2.99
N GLN A 32 17.46 -4.65 3.95
CA GLN A 32 16.10 -4.20 3.71
C GLN A 32 16.14 -2.96 2.82
N ASP A 33 15.36 -2.99 1.76
CA ASP A 33 15.22 -1.90 0.81
C ASP A 33 13.79 -1.34 0.89
N PHE A 34 13.44 -0.88 2.08
CA PHE A 34 12.14 -0.30 2.41
C PHE A 34 12.28 1.21 2.58
N HIS A 35 11.40 1.95 1.92
CA HIS A 35 11.34 3.42 1.93
C HIS A 35 9.95 3.87 2.37
N PHE A 36 9.91 4.50 3.53
CA PHE A 36 8.74 5.27 3.95
C PHE A 36 8.80 6.65 3.30
N VAL A 37 7.72 7.07 2.66
CA VAL A 37 7.61 8.38 1.99
C VAL A 37 6.26 8.98 2.37
N ASN A 38 6.25 10.13 3.03
CA ASN A 38 4.99 10.78 3.39
C ASN A 38 4.23 11.28 2.15
N GLU A 39 2.95 11.62 2.31
CA GLU A 39 2.08 11.99 1.19
C GLU A 39 2.59 13.23 0.42
N GLU A 40 3.21 14.20 1.10
CA GLU A 40 3.73 15.43 0.49
C GLU A 40 4.95 15.17 -0.38
N GLN A 41 5.80 14.24 0.02
CA GLN A 41 7.01 13.83 -0.70
C GLN A 41 6.72 12.81 -1.79
N LEU A 42 5.59 12.10 -1.71
CA LEU A 42 5.19 11.07 -2.66
C LEU A 42 4.70 11.73 -3.95
N THR A 43 5.62 12.03 -4.85
CA THR A 43 5.35 12.68 -6.14
C THR A 43 5.78 11.79 -7.32
N PRO A 44 5.17 11.95 -8.51
CA PRO A 44 5.63 11.27 -9.71
C PRO A 44 7.11 11.50 -10.01
N SER A 45 7.60 12.71 -9.81
CA SER A 45 9.01 13.08 -10.02
C SER A 45 9.95 12.29 -9.12
N TYR A 46 9.61 12.16 -7.82
CA TYR A 46 10.35 11.34 -6.86
C TYR A 46 10.40 9.87 -7.33
N LEU A 47 9.26 9.30 -7.69
CA LEU A 47 9.16 7.91 -8.12
C LEU A 47 9.95 7.64 -9.40
N ILE A 48 9.89 8.55 -10.37
CA ILE A 48 10.67 8.44 -11.62
C ILE A 48 12.17 8.50 -11.32
N GLN A 49 12.60 9.42 -10.45
CA GLN A 49 14.00 9.53 -10.08
C GLN A 49 14.49 8.26 -9.35
N PHE A 50 13.73 7.76 -8.40
CA PHE A 50 14.02 6.52 -7.68
C PHE A 50 14.21 5.33 -8.63
N ALA A 51 13.31 5.18 -9.61
CA ALA A 51 13.43 4.13 -10.62
C ALA A 51 14.70 4.31 -11.48
N LYS A 52 14.96 5.53 -11.96
CA LYS A 52 16.15 5.82 -12.80
C LYS A 52 17.46 5.52 -12.08
N GLU A 53 17.57 5.80 -10.80
CA GLU A 53 18.77 5.49 -10.02
C GLU A 53 19.00 3.99 -9.92
N ARG A 54 17.94 3.20 -9.83
CA ARG A 54 18.03 1.73 -9.77
C ARG A 54 18.31 1.10 -11.11
N ILE A 55 17.76 1.65 -12.19
CA ILE A 55 18.05 1.26 -13.56
C ILE A 55 19.54 1.37 -13.82
N ARG A 56 20.16 2.49 -13.42
CA ARG A 56 21.60 2.73 -13.60
C ARG A 56 22.47 1.73 -12.83
N LYS A 57 22.00 1.29 -11.65
CA LYS A 57 22.76 0.35 -10.79
C LYS A 57 22.66 -1.10 -11.25
N ASN A 58 21.60 -1.49 -11.95
CA ASN A 58 21.27 -2.89 -12.24
C ASN A 58 21.28 -3.26 -13.74
N ASP A 59 21.85 -2.42 -14.62
CA ASP A 59 21.91 -2.64 -16.07
C ASP A 59 20.54 -2.92 -16.74
N GLY A 60 19.47 -2.38 -16.18
CA GLY A 60 18.13 -2.48 -16.77
C GLY A 60 17.01 -2.54 -15.75
N VAL A 61 15.78 -2.43 -16.26
CA VAL A 61 14.56 -2.56 -15.46
C VAL A 61 13.90 -3.89 -15.74
N LYS A 62 13.59 -4.61 -14.67
CA LYS A 62 12.66 -5.74 -14.73
C LYS A 62 11.29 -5.25 -14.27
N GLU A 63 10.26 -5.47 -15.08
CA GLU A 63 8.88 -5.20 -14.70
C GLU A 63 8.55 -5.87 -13.34
N GLY A 64 7.86 -5.16 -12.45
CA GLY A 64 7.52 -5.64 -11.12
C GLY A 64 8.73 -5.83 -10.18
N SER A 65 9.83 -5.11 -10.40
CA SER A 65 11.00 -5.16 -9.52
C SER A 65 10.90 -4.21 -8.32
N ILE A 66 10.07 -3.16 -8.40
CA ILE A 66 9.83 -2.16 -7.35
C ILE A 66 8.37 -2.24 -6.95
N LEU A 67 8.08 -2.41 -5.67
CA LEU A 67 6.72 -2.37 -5.15
C LEU A 67 6.40 -0.99 -4.60
N LEU A 68 5.33 -0.36 -5.11
CA LEU A 68 4.76 0.86 -4.57
C LEU A 68 3.41 0.54 -3.92
N VAL A 69 3.25 0.84 -2.63
CA VAL A 69 1.99 0.65 -1.91
C VAL A 69 1.52 1.99 -1.36
N ILE A 70 0.34 2.40 -1.77
CA ILE A 70 -0.29 3.65 -1.30
C ILE A 70 -1.56 3.29 -0.53
N ASP A 71 -1.52 3.49 0.78
CA ASP A 71 -2.69 3.32 1.66
C ASP A 71 -3.51 4.61 1.69
N GLU A 72 -4.83 4.47 1.94
CA GLU A 72 -5.80 5.57 1.91
C GLU A 72 -5.65 6.44 0.65
N CYS A 73 -5.37 5.78 -0.49
CA CYS A 73 -4.97 6.45 -1.74
C CYS A 73 -6.03 7.43 -2.28
N GLN A 74 -7.29 7.37 -1.78
CA GLN A 74 -8.33 8.36 -2.07
C GLN A 74 -8.02 9.74 -1.49
N ARG A 75 -7.07 9.87 -0.55
CA ARG A 75 -6.61 11.17 -0.05
C ARG A 75 -5.79 11.92 -1.10
N ILE A 76 -5.02 11.16 -1.89
CA ILE A 76 -4.18 11.71 -2.97
C ILE A 76 -4.96 11.80 -4.29
N PHE A 77 -5.83 10.80 -4.55
CA PHE A 77 -6.51 10.62 -5.84
C PHE A 77 -8.02 10.75 -5.74
N ASN A 78 -8.51 11.78 -5.03
CA ASN A 78 -9.93 11.98 -4.81
C ASN A 78 -10.67 12.33 -6.11
N ALA A 79 -11.82 11.69 -6.32
CA ALA A 79 -12.67 11.93 -7.48
C ALA A 79 -13.22 13.37 -7.57
N ARG A 80 -13.26 14.11 -6.44
CA ARG A 80 -13.81 15.46 -6.35
C ARG A 80 -12.79 16.56 -6.63
N ASP A 81 -11.48 16.24 -6.58
CA ASP A 81 -10.40 17.21 -6.71
C ASP A 81 -9.96 17.36 -8.18
N TRP A 82 -10.85 17.87 -9.00
CA TRP A 82 -10.66 18.02 -10.47
C TRP A 82 -9.58 19.02 -10.87
N GLY A 83 -9.16 19.92 -9.99
CA GLY A 83 -8.26 21.04 -10.25
C GLY A 83 -6.85 20.90 -9.68
N GLN A 84 -6.48 19.80 -9.05
CA GLN A 84 -5.17 19.66 -8.41
C GLN A 84 -4.03 19.66 -9.44
N LYS A 85 -3.05 20.53 -9.15
CA LYS A 85 -1.75 20.51 -9.84
C LYS A 85 -1.10 19.14 -9.64
N GLY A 86 -0.53 18.59 -10.71
CA GLY A 86 0.17 17.29 -10.65
C GLY A 86 -0.66 16.08 -11.09
N ARG A 87 -1.97 16.22 -11.33
CA ARG A 87 -2.82 15.11 -11.79
C ARG A 87 -2.34 14.51 -13.11
N ALA A 88 -2.01 15.35 -14.08
CA ALA A 88 -1.50 14.89 -15.38
C ALA A 88 -0.18 14.12 -15.24
N GLU A 89 0.66 14.54 -14.32
CA GLU A 89 1.92 13.86 -13.99
C GLU A 89 1.67 12.47 -13.40
N TRP A 90 0.71 12.34 -12.48
CA TRP A 90 0.29 11.04 -11.94
C TRP A 90 -0.28 10.11 -12.99
N LEU A 91 -1.13 10.61 -13.90
CA LEU A 91 -1.65 9.81 -15.01
C LEU A 91 -0.54 9.31 -15.93
N THR A 92 0.40 10.19 -16.24
CA THR A 92 1.59 9.83 -17.02
C THR A 92 2.42 8.76 -16.29
N PHE A 93 2.67 8.94 -14.99
CA PHE A 93 3.38 7.95 -14.19
C PHE A 93 2.68 6.60 -14.18
N PHE A 94 1.36 6.56 -13.90
CA PHE A 94 0.59 5.31 -13.89
C PHE A 94 0.56 4.64 -15.27
N THR A 95 0.57 5.40 -16.36
CA THR A 95 0.65 4.83 -17.71
C THR A 95 2.00 4.19 -17.99
N LEU A 96 3.08 4.78 -17.47
CA LEU A 96 4.46 4.35 -17.72
C LEU A 96 5.06 3.46 -16.63
N HIS A 97 4.34 3.18 -15.55
CA HIS A 97 4.87 2.51 -14.35
C HIS A 97 5.58 1.19 -14.64
N ARG A 98 5.08 0.38 -15.58
CA ARG A 98 5.69 -0.89 -15.97
C ARG A 98 7.08 -0.70 -16.58
N HIS A 99 7.24 0.33 -17.42
CA HIS A 99 8.55 0.68 -18.00
C HIS A 99 9.55 1.19 -16.95
N LEU A 100 9.04 1.71 -15.84
CA LEU A 100 9.85 2.12 -14.69
C LEU A 100 10.07 0.97 -13.69
N GLY A 101 9.53 -0.23 -13.97
CA GLY A 101 9.69 -1.42 -13.13
C GLY A 101 8.78 -1.48 -11.92
N TYR A 102 7.77 -0.63 -11.82
CA TYR A 102 6.84 -0.63 -10.71
C TYR A 102 5.74 -1.68 -10.82
N ASP A 103 5.46 -2.34 -9.69
CA ASP A 103 4.19 -2.98 -9.37
C ASP A 103 3.48 -2.10 -8.33
N ILE A 104 2.25 -1.66 -8.63
CA ILE A 104 1.55 -0.64 -7.84
C ILE A 104 0.32 -1.23 -7.19
N VAL A 105 0.21 -1.04 -5.87
CA VAL A 105 -0.94 -1.42 -5.08
C VAL A 105 -1.56 -0.18 -4.44
N LEU A 106 -2.78 0.12 -4.85
CA LEU A 106 -3.60 1.17 -4.27
C LEU A 106 -4.57 0.55 -3.27
N ILE A 107 -4.56 1.01 -2.03
CA ILE A 107 -5.48 0.57 -0.98
C ILE A 107 -6.48 1.71 -0.76
N ALA A 108 -7.77 1.41 -0.90
CA ALA A 108 -8.86 2.35 -0.70
C ALA A 108 -10.04 1.66 -0.01
N GLN A 109 -10.83 2.41 0.73
CA GLN A 109 -12.05 1.91 1.35
C GLN A 109 -13.13 1.61 0.30
N PHE A 110 -13.26 2.50 -0.69
CA PHE A 110 -14.21 2.36 -1.81
C PHE A 110 -13.56 2.82 -3.11
N ASP A 111 -13.68 2.02 -4.16
CA ASP A 111 -13.14 2.34 -5.48
C ASP A 111 -13.73 3.62 -6.07
N ARG A 112 -15.01 3.94 -5.75
CA ARG A 112 -15.70 5.13 -6.24
C ARG A 112 -15.15 6.45 -5.71
N MET A 113 -14.36 6.42 -4.63
CA MET A 113 -13.68 7.60 -4.10
C MET A 113 -12.49 8.01 -4.97
N LEU A 114 -11.96 7.08 -5.74
CA LEU A 114 -10.83 7.34 -6.63
C LEU A 114 -11.27 8.02 -7.91
N ASP A 115 -10.40 8.86 -8.43
CA ASP A 115 -10.55 9.51 -9.73
C ASP A 115 -10.84 8.50 -10.84
N ARG A 116 -11.76 8.87 -11.76
CA ARG A 116 -12.20 7.97 -12.84
C ARG A 116 -11.07 7.59 -13.79
N GLN A 117 -10.15 8.50 -14.09
CA GLN A 117 -9.06 8.24 -15.02
C GLN A 117 -8.06 7.28 -14.39
N ILE A 118 -7.73 7.44 -13.10
CA ILE A 118 -6.87 6.51 -12.37
C ILE A 118 -7.53 5.13 -12.27
N ARG A 119 -8.84 5.07 -11.97
CA ARG A 119 -9.58 3.81 -11.96
C ARG A 119 -9.54 3.07 -13.29
N SER A 120 -9.53 3.78 -14.40
CA SER A 120 -9.48 3.15 -15.73
C SER A 120 -8.13 2.46 -16.02
N LEU A 121 -7.09 2.77 -15.24
CA LEU A 121 -5.77 2.15 -15.36
C LEU A 121 -5.58 0.95 -14.42
N ILE A 122 -6.57 0.66 -13.55
CA ILE A 122 -6.53 -0.48 -12.64
C ILE A 122 -6.79 -1.76 -13.45
N GLU A 123 -5.89 -2.73 -13.32
CA GLU A 123 -6.03 -4.03 -13.97
C GLU A 123 -6.81 -5.03 -13.11
N TYR A 124 -6.49 -5.11 -11.81
CA TYR A 124 -7.13 -6.04 -10.88
C TYR A 124 -7.58 -5.36 -9.61
N GLU A 125 -8.74 -5.80 -9.10
CA GLU A 125 -9.27 -5.46 -7.79
C GLU A 125 -9.21 -6.69 -6.88
N TYR A 126 -8.71 -6.52 -5.65
CA TYR A 126 -8.67 -7.55 -4.63
C TYR A 126 -9.62 -7.21 -3.50
N ILE A 127 -10.74 -7.92 -3.41
CA ILE A 127 -11.75 -7.71 -2.38
C ILE A 127 -11.47 -8.67 -1.23
N HIS A 128 -11.13 -8.11 -0.06
CA HIS A 128 -10.85 -8.88 1.15
C HIS A 128 -12.08 -8.95 2.04
N ARG A 129 -12.47 -10.17 2.45
CA ARG A 129 -13.60 -10.37 3.37
C ARG A 129 -13.25 -11.39 4.45
N LYS A 130 -13.71 -11.14 5.67
CA LYS A 130 -13.63 -12.12 6.76
C LYS A 130 -14.70 -13.19 6.55
N VAL A 131 -14.31 -14.46 6.60
CA VAL A 131 -15.22 -15.60 6.29
C VAL A 131 -16.36 -15.67 7.30
N SER A 132 -16.14 -15.29 8.56
CA SER A 132 -17.20 -15.23 9.58
C SER A 132 -18.39 -14.31 9.22
N ASN A 133 -18.20 -13.36 8.28
CA ASN A 133 -19.24 -12.44 7.83
C ASN A 133 -20.21 -13.07 6.80
N PHE A 134 -19.98 -14.31 6.38
CA PHE A 134 -20.85 -15.05 5.45
C PHE A 134 -21.96 -15.85 6.16
N GLY A 135 -22.63 -15.24 7.14
CA GLY A 135 -23.71 -15.85 7.89
C GLY A 135 -23.28 -17.04 8.77
N TRP A 136 -24.21 -17.94 9.12
CA TRP A 136 -23.93 -19.04 10.04
C TRP A 136 -22.94 -20.07 9.48
N LYS A 137 -23.01 -20.37 8.19
CA LYS A 137 -22.05 -21.28 7.52
C LYS A 137 -20.62 -20.75 7.54
N GLY A 138 -20.45 -19.43 7.33
CA GLY A 138 -19.16 -18.78 7.44
C GLY A 138 -18.62 -18.75 8.87
N LYS A 139 -19.50 -18.55 9.87
CA LYS A 139 -19.12 -18.63 11.28
C LYS A 139 -18.64 -20.04 11.65
N LEU A 140 -19.34 -21.08 11.21
CA LEU A 140 -18.95 -22.47 11.46
C LEU A 140 -17.57 -22.77 10.82
N LEU A 141 -17.38 -22.43 9.55
CA LEU A 141 -16.11 -22.61 8.84
C LEU A 141 -14.97 -21.83 9.50
N SER A 142 -15.25 -20.61 9.93
CA SER A 142 -14.28 -19.74 10.61
C SER A 142 -13.89 -20.30 11.98
N CYS A 143 -14.81 -20.98 12.69
CA CYS A 143 -14.54 -21.64 13.96
C CYS A 143 -13.48 -22.74 13.81
N PHE A 144 -13.59 -23.58 12.79
CA PHE A 144 -12.57 -24.60 12.47
C PHE A 144 -11.20 -24.01 12.14
N ALA A 145 -11.16 -22.78 11.60
CA ALA A 145 -9.94 -22.04 11.30
C ALA A 145 -9.49 -21.11 12.43
N LEU A 146 -9.95 -21.34 13.67
CA LEU A 146 -9.64 -20.50 14.85
C LEU A 146 -10.02 -19.02 14.66
N GLY A 147 -11.10 -18.72 13.95
CA GLY A 147 -11.66 -17.38 13.79
C GLY A 147 -10.95 -16.43 12.82
N ASN A 148 -9.76 -16.79 12.32
CA ASN A 148 -8.88 -15.90 11.53
C ASN A 148 -8.82 -16.27 10.03
N LEU A 149 -9.95 -16.72 9.48
CA LEU A 149 -10.05 -17.07 8.07
C LEU A 149 -10.59 -15.90 7.25
N PHE A 150 -9.86 -15.56 6.20
CA PHE A 150 -10.21 -14.52 5.24
C PHE A 150 -10.27 -15.12 3.83
N VAL A 151 -11.06 -14.49 2.98
CA VAL A 151 -11.08 -14.76 1.55
C VAL A 151 -10.72 -13.50 0.80
N THR A 152 -9.85 -13.65 -0.20
CA THR A 152 -9.57 -12.62 -1.19
C THR A 152 -10.20 -13.03 -2.50
N VAL A 153 -11.03 -12.17 -3.06
CA VAL A 153 -11.60 -12.36 -4.40
C VAL A 153 -10.82 -11.46 -5.36
N LYS A 154 -10.20 -12.05 -6.37
CA LYS A 154 -9.54 -11.34 -7.46
C LYS A 154 -10.52 -11.10 -8.58
N VAL A 155 -10.70 -9.84 -8.96
CA VAL A 155 -11.61 -9.38 -10.01
C VAL A 155 -10.79 -8.67 -11.08
N TRP A 156 -10.99 -9.01 -12.35
CA TRP A 156 -10.47 -8.23 -13.46
C TRP A 156 -11.28 -6.94 -13.57
N TYR A 157 -10.64 -5.83 -13.23
CA TYR A 157 -11.34 -4.59 -12.95
C TYR A 157 -12.11 -4.01 -14.15
N PRO A 158 -11.56 -4.00 -15.39
CA PRO A 158 -12.24 -3.40 -16.54
C PRO A 158 -13.61 -4.02 -16.86
N MET A 159 -13.72 -5.35 -16.70
CA MET A 159 -14.97 -6.07 -17.00
C MET A 159 -15.72 -6.50 -15.74
N LYS A 160 -15.19 -6.20 -14.55
CA LYS A 160 -15.74 -6.65 -13.25
C LYS A 160 -15.93 -8.17 -13.17
N GLU A 161 -15.05 -8.90 -13.85
CA GLU A 161 -15.10 -10.35 -13.96
C GLU A 161 -14.27 -11.02 -12.88
N LYS A 162 -14.86 -11.98 -12.17
CA LYS A 162 -14.15 -12.73 -11.14
C LYS A 162 -13.13 -13.67 -11.77
N VAL A 163 -11.86 -13.44 -11.49
CA VAL A 163 -10.74 -14.28 -11.97
C VAL A 163 -10.47 -15.45 -11.03
N GLY A 164 -10.64 -15.25 -9.72
CA GLY A 164 -10.37 -16.30 -8.74
C GLY A 164 -10.69 -15.87 -7.32
N SER A 165 -10.52 -16.82 -6.40
CA SER A 165 -10.61 -16.52 -4.97
C SER A 165 -9.65 -17.41 -4.20
N GLU A 166 -9.02 -16.84 -3.18
CA GLU A 166 -8.05 -17.51 -2.32
C GLU A 166 -8.46 -17.34 -0.86
N PHE A 167 -8.35 -18.44 -0.09
CA PHE A 167 -8.53 -18.43 1.35
C PHE A 167 -7.16 -18.32 2.01
N PHE A 168 -7.08 -17.46 3.01
CA PHE A 168 -5.86 -17.36 3.78
C PHE A 168 -6.16 -17.18 5.27
N ARG A 169 -5.26 -17.70 6.09
CA ARG A 169 -5.31 -17.53 7.53
C ARG A 169 -4.39 -16.38 7.93
N ALA A 170 -4.93 -15.41 8.62
CA ALA A 170 -4.14 -14.31 9.15
C ALA A 170 -3.26 -14.79 10.31
N LYS A 171 -1.96 -14.53 10.23
CA LYS A 171 -0.97 -14.88 11.27
C LYS A 171 -0.55 -13.62 12.02
N LYS A 172 -0.34 -13.76 13.34
CA LYS A 172 0.06 -12.65 14.22
C LYS A 172 1.32 -11.91 13.71
N MET A 173 2.26 -12.63 13.09
CA MET A 173 3.48 -12.06 12.51
C MET A 173 3.22 -11.02 11.41
N TYR A 174 2.08 -11.08 10.70
CA TYR A 174 1.76 -10.11 9.66
C TYR A 174 1.06 -8.87 10.20
N TYR A 175 0.25 -9.01 11.27
CA TYR A 175 -0.40 -7.86 11.91
C TYR A 175 0.59 -6.95 12.63
N GLY A 176 1.65 -7.53 13.21
CA GLY A 176 2.65 -6.76 13.94
C GLY A 176 3.56 -5.91 13.07
N LEU A 177 3.44 -5.99 11.74
CA LEU A 177 4.22 -5.16 10.81
C LEU A 177 3.65 -3.76 10.65
N TYR A 178 2.34 -3.60 10.83
CA TYR A 178 1.65 -2.34 10.66
C TYR A 178 1.27 -1.78 12.03
N ASP A 179 1.75 -0.59 12.34
CA ASP A 179 1.33 0.15 13.52
C ASP A 179 0.31 1.20 13.11
N THR A 180 -0.94 0.93 13.47
CA THR A 180 -2.07 1.80 13.14
C THR A 180 -1.96 3.17 13.83
N PHE A 181 -1.20 3.28 14.91
CA PHE A 181 -1.03 4.49 15.69
C PHE A 181 0.19 5.33 15.29
N ALA A 182 1.16 4.75 14.60
CA ALA A 182 2.39 5.44 14.19
C ALA A 182 2.13 6.65 13.27
N THR A 183 0.95 6.73 12.65
CA THR A 183 0.57 7.88 11.81
C THR A 183 0.22 9.13 12.64
N PHE A 184 -0.09 8.96 13.93
CA PHE A 184 -0.44 10.05 14.83
C PHE A 184 0.76 10.58 15.64
N ASP A 185 1.84 9.80 15.72
CA ASP A 185 3.07 10.13 16.45
C ASP A 185 4.16 10.71 15.51
N SER A 186 3.78 11.43 14.45
CA SER A 186 4.75 12.12 13.60
C SER A 186 5.48 13.20 14.42
N PRO A 187 6.84 13.26 14.38
CA PRO A 187 7.63 14.18 15.22
C PRO A 187 7.32 15.67 15.02
N ALA A 188 6.58 16.04 13.97
CA ALA A 188 6.14 17.42 13.76
C ALA A 188 5.13 17.92 14.82
N GLN A 189 4.47 17.05 15.58
CA GLN A 189 3.55 17.47 16.66
C GLN A 189 4.21 17.47 18.04
N ALA A 190 5.37 16.84 18.21
CA ALA A 190 6.12 16.90 19.47
C ALA A 190 6.78 18.26 19.69
N GLU A 191 7.14 18.99 18.62
CA GLU A 191 7.76 20.32 18.74
C GLU A 191 6.77 21.46 19.03
N GLU A 192 5.48 21.30 18.75
CA GLU A 192 4.46 22.30 19.11
C GLU A 192 4.01 22.19 20.57
N GLY A 193 4.11 21.00 21.17
CA GLY A 193 3.75 20.79 22.60
C GLY A 193 4.73 21.42 23.60
N GLU A 194 6.01 21.56 23.24
CA GLU A 194 7.04 22.11 24.12
C GLU A 194 7.14 23.66 24.09
N ARG A 195 6.54 24.32 23.09
CA ARG A 195 6.57 25.78 22.98
C ARG A 195 5.40 26.49 23.67
N GLY A 196 4.48 25.75 24.28
CA GLY A 196 3.24 26.26 24.85
C GLY A 196 3.18 26.33 26.38
N ALA A 197 4.23 26.04 27.12
CA ALA A 197 4.24 26.22 28.59
C ALA A 197 4.62 27.66 28.95
N PRO A 198 3.70 28.48 29.53
CA PRO A 198 4.08 29.78 30.04
C PRO A 198 4.99 29.61 31.26
N ALA A 199 6.11 30.25 31.26
CA ALA A 199 6.97 30.38 32.43
C ALA A 199 6.18 31.20 33.49
N GLU A 200 5.75 30.52 34.52
CA GLU A 200 5.27 31.20 35.74
C GLU A 200 6.48 31.69 36.52
N ALA A 201 6.48 33.03 36.70
CA ALA A 201 7.37 33.75 37.60
C ALA A 201 6.78 33.78 39.02
#